data_de4b82e9e6d648bc5528f4f83f2d8a01
#
_entry.id   de4b82e9e6d648bc5528f4f83f2d8a01
#
_cell.length_a   1.000
_cell.length_b   1.000
_cell.length_c   1.000
_cell.angle_alpha   90.00
_cell.angle_beta   90.00
_cell.angle_gamma   90.00
#
_symmetry.space_group_name_H-M   'P 1'
#
loop_
_entity.id
_entity.type
_entity.pdbx_description
1 polymer ?
#
loop_
_entity_poly.entity_id
_entity_poly.type
_entity_poly.pdbx_seq_one_letter_code
_entity_poly.pdbx_strand_id
1 'polypeptide(L)'
;MFLTHKQIKDYQTDGVIVIKEVFNDWIEPLRKGFQRVLDNPSKHGRENVESNQGRFFEDYCNWEKIKEFKECIFDSLGAQIVAEATNSRSAQIFHEHIFIKEPGTHKETPWHQDMPYYCVSGNDTGSFWIPLDEVNQDNNLKLVLGSHKWPKLIRPTKWSNNQSWYKDDSCFMDLPSLEKFKDNILVPELSLGDAVLFNFKTVHGSTGNNTTKSRRAFSMRFIGDDVKYIDRGGPTSPPFDGINLKTGDLMRDDWFPIVFSN
;
A
#
# COMPACT_ATOMS: atom_id res chain seq x y z
N MET A 1 9.85 -17.87 12.76
CA MET A 1 8.99 -16.72 13.17
C MET A 1 9.89 -15.50 13.30
N PHE A 2 9.59 -14.45 12.58
CA PHE A 2 10.30 -13.15 12.60
C PHE A 2 9.61 -12.18 13.58
N LEU A 3 8.28 -12.10 13.51
CA LEU A 3 7.50 -11.20 14.39
C LEU A 3 7.38 -11.79 15.81
N THR A 4 7.40 -10.91 16.79
CA THR A 4 7.04 -11.27 18.18
C THR A 4 5.51 -11.46 18.28
N HIS A 5 5.06 -12.23 19.27
CA HIS A 5 3.63 -12.38 19.56
C HIS A 5 2.93 -11.03 19.79
N LYS A 6 3.65 -10.07 20.39
CA LYS A 6 3.12 -8.71 20.59
C LYS A 6 2.87 -8.01 19.26
N GLN A 7 3.80 -8.05 18.32
CA GLN A 7 3.64 -7.43 16.99
C GLN A 7 2.50 -8.05 16.21
N ILE A 8 2.34 -9.39 16.25
CA ILE A 8 1.19 -10.07 15.62
C ILE A 8 -0.12 -9.58 16.23
N LYS A 9 -0.20 -9.52 17.57
CA LYS A 9 -1.38 -9.02 18.27
C LYS A 9 -1.67 -7.55 17.94
N ASP A 10 -0.64 -6.71 17.91
CA ASP A 10 -0.77 -5.28 17.55
C ASP A 10 -1.31 -5.14 16.12
N TYR A 11 -0.77 -5.91 15.15
CA TYR A 11 -1.29 -5.91 13.79
C TYR A 11 -2.76 -6.30 13.71
N GLN A 12 -3.16 -7.35 14.41
CA GLN A 12 -4.55 -7.80 14.44
C GLN A 12 -5.49 -6.82 15.18
N THR A 13 -4.96 -6.06 16.13
CA THR A 13 -5.76 -5.10 16.92
C THR A 13 -5.87 -3.77 16.23
N ASP A 14 -4.76 -3.25 15.74
CA ASP A 14 -4.62 -1.88 15.23
C ASP A 14 -4.60 -1.82 13.70
N GLY A 15 -4.33 -2.95 13.04
CA GLY A 15 -4.19 -3.03 11.59
C GLY A 15 -2.89 -2.42 11.08
N VAL A 16 -1.93 -2.14 11.97
CA VAL A 16 -0.66 -1.46 11.66
C VAL A 16 0.41 -1.93 12.62
N ILE A 17 1.62 -2.16 12.10
CA ILE A 17 2.86 -2.28 12.89
C ILE A 17 4.02 -1.57 12.20
N VAL A 18 4.97 -1.09 12.99
CA VAL A 18 6.27 -0.61 12.51
C VAL A 18 7.30 -1.72 12.69
N ILE A 19 8.07 -1.98 11.65
CA ILE A 19 9.12 -3.00 11.65
C ILE A 19 10.44 -2.29 11.38
N LYS A 20 11.36 -2.45 12.33
CA LYS A 20 12.65 -1.77 12.29
C LYS A 20 13.66 -2.55 11.46
N GLU A 21 14.45 -1.83 10.67
CA GLU A 21 15.66 -2.30 9.98
C GLU A 21 15.47 -3.48 9.01
N VAL A 22 14.22 -3.87 8.71
CA VAL A 22 13.91 -5.07 7.92
C VAL A 22 14.30 -4.94 6.44
N PHE A 23 14.42 -3.71 5.94
CA PHE A 23 14.78 -3.42 4.54
C PHE A 23 16.11 -2.66 4.39
N ASN A 24 17.02 -2.72 5.37
CA ASN A 24 18.31 -2.02 5.31
C ASN A 24 19.08 -2.34 4.00
N ASP A 25 19.19 -3.61 3.65
CA ASP A 25 19.92 -4.05 2.47
C ASP A 25 19.18 -3.75 1.14
N TRP A 26 17.91 -3.37 1.23
CA TRP A 26 17.05 -3.13 0.07
C TRP A 26 16.93 -1.67 -0.34
N ILE A 27 17.34 -0.71 0.49
CA ILE A 27 17.17 0.72 0.19
C ILE A 27 17.87 1.11 -1.12
N GLU A 28 19.14 0.77 -1.28
CA GLU A 28 19.89 1.11 -2.49
C GLU A 28 19.44 0.33 -3.75
N PRO A 29 19.16 -1.00 -3.68
CA PRO A 29 18.53 -1.69 -4.79
C PRO A 29 17.18 -1.05 -5.19
N LEU A 30 16.30 -0.76 -4.24
CA LEU A 30 15.01 -0.15 -4.53
C LEU A 30 15.13 1.24 -5.16
N ARG A 31 16.10 2.07 -4.72
CA ARG A 31 16.40 3.36 -5.36
C ARG A 31 16.82 3.21 -6.82
N LYS A 32 17.62 2.19 -7.14
CA LYS A 32 18.01 1.89 -8.52
C LYS A 32 16.80 1.46 -9.36
N GLY A 33 15.99 0.55 -8.84
CA GLY A 33 14.73 0.14 -9.50
C GLY A 33 13.79 1.31 -9.72
N PHE A 34 13.67 2.19 -8.73
CA PHE A 34 12.89 3.42 -8.82
C PHE A 34 13.35 4.32 -9.97
N GLN A 35 14.68 4.53 -10.10
CA GLN A 35 15.23 5.33 -11.20
C GLN A 35 14.91 4.73 -12.57
N ARG A 36 14.97 3.39 -12.71
CA ARG A 36 14.60 2.71 -13.96
C ARG A 36 13.15 2.97 -14.37
N VAL A 37 12.22 3.02 -13.38
CA VAL A 37 10.83 3.38 -13.67
C VAL A 37 10.71 4.85 -14.06
N LEU A 38 11.43 5.76 -13.40
CA LEU A 38 11.41 7.19 -13.77
C LEU A 38 11.96 7.42 -15.19
N ASP A 39 12.98 6.65 -15.60
CA ASP A 39 13.57 6.73 -16.94
C ASP A 39 12.65 6.14 -18.02
N ASN A 40 11.83 5.15 -17.66
CA ASN A 40 10.90 4.48 -18.58
C ASN A 40 9.61 4.08 -17.84
N PRO A 41 8.69 5.02 -17.60
CA PRO A 41 7.43 4.75 -16.90
C PRO A 41 6.58 3.69 -17.60
N SER A 42 5.80 2.94 -16.83
CA SER A 42 4.84 1.99 -17.38
C SER A 42 3.60 2.71 -17.93
N LYS A 43 2.70 1.93 -18.54
CA LYS A 43 1.37 2.44 -18.93
C LYS A 43 0.52 2.94 -17.75
N HIS A 44 0.93 2.63 -16.53
CA HIS A 44 0.27 2.99 -15.29
C HIS A 44 0.90 4.22 -14.61
N GLY A 45 2.04 4.70 -15.14
CA GLY A 45 2.70 5.90 -14.65
C GLY A 45 1.77 7.12 -14.72
N ARG A 46 1.67 7.87 -13.63
CA ARG A 46 0.80 9.04 -13.51
C ARG A 46 1.52 10.20 -12.85
N GLU A 47 1.32 11.37 -13.41
CA GLU A 47 1.68 12.63 -12.81
C GLU A 47 0.46 13.25 -12.14
N ASN A 48 0.51 13.43 -10.82
CA ASN A 48 -0.55 14.06 -10.03
C ASN A 48 -0.19 15.51 -9.74
N VAL A 49 0.21 16.26 -10.77
CA VAL A 49 0.74 17.63 -10.63
C VAL A 49 -0.35 18.66 -10.84
N GLU A 50 -0.36 19.69 -10.00
CA GLU A 50 -1.00 20.95 -10.27
C GLU A 50 0.06 21.94 -10.79
N SER A 51 -0.32 22.88 -11.69
CA SER A 51 0.62 23.84 -12.28
C SER A 51 1.36 24.63 -11.18
N ASN A 52 2.68 24.77 -11.34
CA ASN A 52 3.58 25.49 -10.44
C ASN A 52 3.84 24.82 -9.06
N GLN A 53 3.70 23.50 -8.95
CA GLN A 53 4.03 22.72 -7.76
C GLN A 53 5.12 21.70 -8.04
N GLY A 54 5.72 21.16 -6.97
CA GLY A 54 6.63 20.03 -7.06
C GLY A 54 5.93 18.79 -7.65
N ARG A 55 6.70 17.93 -8.29
CA ARG A 55 6.21 16.71 -8.93
C ARG A 55 5.63 15.73 -7.90
N PHE A 56 4.46 15.16 -8.20
CA PHE A 56 3.95 13.95 -7.56
C PHE A 56 3.73 12.91 -8.66
N PHE A 57 4.64 11.95 -8.74
CA PHE A 57 4.56 10.84 -9.67
C PHE A 57 4.30 9.53 -8.92
N GLU A 58 3.53 8.65 -9.54
CA GLU A 58 3.29 7.27 -9.09
C GLU A 58 3.30 6.30 -10.27
N ASP A 59 3.68 5.05 -10.01
CA ASP A 59 3.60 3.95 -10.98
C ASP A 59 3.48 2.63 -10.23
N TYR A 60 2.88 1.60 -10.84
CA TYR A 60 2.66 0.31 -10.19
C TYR A 60 2.71 -0.87 -11.18
N CYS A 61 2.79 -2.10 -10.66
CA CYS A 61 2.88 -3.34 -11.43
C CYS A 61 4.12 -3.40 -12.34
N ASN A 62 5.26 -2.96 -11.82
CA ASN A 62 6.54 -2.99 -12.52
C ASN A 62 7.46 -4.13 -12.08
N TRP A 63 7.13 -4.84 -10.99
CA TRP A 63 8.01 -5.81 -10.34
C TRP A 63 8.50 -6.93 -11.26
N GLU A 64 7.70 -7.36 -12.23
CA GLU A 64 8.13 -8.39 -13.19
C GLU A 64 9.26 -7.91 -14.13
N LYS A 65 9.28 -6.60 -14.41
CA LYS A 65 10.22 -5.96 -15.35
C LYS A 65 11.42 -5.34 -14.66
N ILE A 66 11.26 -4.91 -13.42
CA ILE A 66 12.30 -4.25 -12.63
C ILE A 66 12.93 -5.28 -11.70
N LYS A 67 14.12 -5.72 -12.04
CA LYS A 67 14.87 -6.76 -11.34
C LYS A 67 14.95 -6.48 -9.83
N GLU A 68 15.28 -5.26 -9.45
CA GLU A 68 15.48 -4.84 -8.08
C GLU A 68 14.18 -4.95 -7.24
N PHE A 69 13.02 -4.69 -7.85
CA PHE A 69 11.72 -4.87 -7.21
C PHE A 69 11.39 -6.36 -7.04
N LYS A 70 11.63 -7.15 -8.09
CA LYS A 70 11.43 -8.60 -8.04
C LYS A 70 12.27 -9.24 -6.96
N GLU A 71 13.55 -8.93 -6.90
CA GLU A 71 14.46 -9.44 -5.87
C GLU A 71 14.00 -9.04 -4.47
N CYS A 72 13.64 -7.78 -4.23
CA CYS A 72 13.12 -7.34 -2.94
C CYS A 72 11.84 -8.09 -2.55
N ILE A 73 10.91 -8.29 -3.47
CA ILE A 73 9.64 -9.00 -3.20
C ILE A 73 9.89 -10.46 -2.84
N PHE A 74 10.77 -11.16 -3.58
CA PHE A 74 10.95 -12.61 -3.44
C PHE A 74 12.02 -13.01 -2.43
N ASP A 75 13.06 -12.19 -2.22
CA ASP A 75 14.23 -12.54 -1.41
C ASP A 75 14.25 -11.84 -0.04
N SER A 76 13.39 -10.82 0.18
CA SER A 76 13.24 -10.21 1.50
C SER A 76 12.30 -10.99 2.41
N LEU A 77 12.26 -10.61 3.68
CA LEU A 77 11.35 -11.19 4.67
C LEU A 77 9.88 -10.70 4.53
N GLY A 78 9.59 -9.85 3.55
CA GLY A 78 8.29 -9.18 3.45
C GLY A 78 7.10 -10.14 3.41
N ALA A 79 7.12 -11.14 2.55
CA ALA A 79 6.02 -12.11 2.44
C ALA A 79 5.85 -12.96 3.71
N GLN A 80 6.95 -13.44 4.31
CA GLN A 80 6.91 -14.16 5.58
C GLN A 80 6.30 -13.31 6.69
N ILE A 81 6.69 -12.05 6.80
CA ILE A 81 6.16 -11.12 7.80
C ILE A 81 4.65 -10.93 7.65
N VAL A 82 4.15 -10.79 6.41
CA VAL A 82 2.69 -10.68 6.18
C VAL A 82 1.99 -11.96 6.60
N ALA A 83 2.50 -13.14 6.20
CA ALA A 83 1.92 -14.42 6.60
C ALA A 83 1.85 -14.56 8.14
N GLU A 84 2.93 -14.19 8.85
CA GLU A 84 2.95 -14.21 10.32
C GLU A 84 1.96 -13.19 10.93
N ALA A 85 1.90 -11.96 10.42
CA ALA A 85 1.02 -10.90 10.93
C ALA A 85 -0.47 -11.25 10.77
N THR A 86 -0.81 -11.96 9.70
CA THR A 86 -2.19 -12.36 9.37
C THR A 86 -2.56 -13.75 9.86
N ASN A 87 -1.59 -14.54 10.38
CA ASN A 87 -1.73 -15.98 10.68
C ASN A 87 -2.08 -16.82 9.44
N SER A 88 -1.68 -16.40 8.25
CA SER A 88 -1.81 -17.16 7.02
C SER A 88 -0.67 -18.17 6.87
N ARG A 89 -0.93 -19.28 6.16
CA ARG A 89 0.10 -20.27 5.80
C ARG A 89 0.93 -19.82 4.61
N SER A 90 0.38 -18.94 3.80
CA SER A 90 1.04 -18.43 2.59
C SER A 90 0.87 -16.93 2.42
N ALA A 91 1.72 -16.32 1.60
CA ALA A 91 1.57 -14.96 1.13
C ALA A 91 1.91 -14.88 -0.37
N GLN A 92 0.99 -14.34 -1.14
CA GLN A 92 1.12 -14.07 -2.57
C GLN A 92 1.40 -12.58 -2.78
N ILE A 93 2.29 -12.25 -3.71
CA ILE A 93 2.42 -10.85 -4.14
C ILE A 93 1.17 -10.42 -4.90
N PHE A 94 0.55 -9.32 -4.47
CA PHE A 94 -0.60 -8.74 -5.15
C PHE A 94 -0.15 -7.70 -6.18
N HIS A 95 0.59 -6.70 -5.77
CA HIS A 95 1.30 -5.76 -6.64
C HIS A 95 2.25 -4.87 -5.82
N GLU A 96 3.16 -4.18 -6.50
CA GLU A 96 3.91 -3.08 -5.91
C GLU A 96 3.45 -1.72 -6.47
N HIS A 97 3.81 -0.65 -5.74
CA HIS A 97 3.48 0.73 -6.08
C HIS A 97 4.61 1.64 -5.63
N ILE A 98 5.05 2.52 -6.49
CA ILE A 98 6.06 3.53 -6.17
C ILE A 98 5.46 4.93 -6.17
N PHE A 99 5.97 5.77 -5.28
CA PHE A 99 5.54 7.16 -5.13
C PHE A 99 6.74 8.09 -4.98
N ILE A 100 6.73 9.21 -5.68
CA ILE A 100 7.65 10.31 -5.42
C ILE A 100 6.86 11.61 -5.25
N LYS A 101 7.14 12.31 -4.15
CA LYS A 101 6.72 13.70 -3.94
C LYS A 101 7.99 14.55 -3.86
N GLU A 102 8.21 15.37 -4.86
CA GLU A 102 9.35 16.29 -4.90
C GLU A 102 9.11 17.52 -4.01
N PRO A 103 10.18 18.28 -3.66
CA PRO A 103 10.04 19.52 -2.90
C PRO A 103 8.98 20.44 -3.49
N GLY A 104 8.15 21.03 -2.62
CA GLY A 104 7.08 21.93 -3.05
C GLY A 104 5.83 21.23 -3.59
N THR A 105 5.71 19.91 -3.46
CA THR A 105 4.48 19.18 -3.75
C THR A 105 3.44 19.46 -2.66
N HIS A 106 2.39 20.21 -2.96
CA HIS A 106 1.28 20.42 -2.02
C HIS A 106 0.20 19.35 -2.11
N LYS A 107 0.20 18.54 -3.18
CA LYS A 107 -0.78 17.49 -3.38
C LYS A 107 -0.69 16.44 -2.30
N GLU A 108 -1.74 16.32 -1.52
CA GLU A 108 -1.89 15.27 -0.52
C GLU A 108 -2.25 13.93 -1.18
N THR A 109 -1.95 12.83 -0.50
CA THR A 109 -2.63 11.56 -0.72
C THR A 109 -3.85 11.57 0.20
N PRO A 110 -5.08 11.62 -0.35
CA PRO A 110 -6.28 11.71 0.47
C PRO A 110 -6.40 10.53 1.43
N TRP A 111 -7.07 10.71 2.55
CA TRP A 111 -7.38 9.62 3.45
C TRP A 111 -8.29 8.60 2.77
N HIS A 112 -7.84 7.35 2.71
CA HIS A 112 -8.53 6.26 2.03
C HIS A 112 -8.17 4.90 2.63
N GLN A 113 -8.87 3.88 2.21
CA GLN A 113 -8.48 2.47 2.35
C GLN A 113 -8.05 1.95 0.98
N ASP A 114 -7.10 1.04 0.93
CA ASP A 114 -6.66 0.39 -0.32
C ASP A 114 -7.72 -0.59 -0.86
N MET A 115 -8.29 -1.42 0.03
CA MET A 115 -9.21 -2.51 -0.32
C MET A 115 -10.35 -2.11 -1.25
N PRO A 116 -11.03 -0.96 -1.10
CA PRO A 116 -12.12 -0.57 -1.97
C PRO A 116 -11.75 -0.42 -3.44
N TYR A 117 -10.49 -0.12 -3.75
CA TYR A 117 -10.00 0.04 -5.13
C TYR A 117 -9.62 -1.28 -5.80
N TYR A 118 -9.50 -2.37 -5.02
CA TYR A 118 -8.93 -3.63 -5.46
C TYR A 118 -10.00 -4.67 -5.83
N CYS A 119 -9.61 -5.64 -6.64
CA CYS A 119 -10.43 -6.81 -6.99
C CYS A 119 -10.35 -7.92 -5.94
N VAL A 120 -10.02 -7.60 -4.69
CA VAL A 120 -9.88 -8.60 -3.62
C VAL A 120 -10.73 -8.25 -2.41
N SER A 121 -11.08 -9.29 -1.65
CA SER A 121 -11.80 -9.20 -0.38
C SER A 121 -11.24 -10.27 0.56
N GLY A 122 -11.06 -9.91 1.83
CA GLY A 122 -10.49 -10.76 2.87
C GLY A 122 -9.92 -9.91 4.01
N ASN A 123 -9.28 -10.55 4.97
CA ASN A 123 -8.61 -9.90 6.11
C ASN A 123 -7.10 -10.09 6.08
N ASP A 124 -6.65 -11.20 5.48
CA ASP A 124 -5.25 -11.58 5.42
C ASP A 124 -4.51 -10.77 4.36
N THR A 125 -4.36 -9.49 4.58
CA THR A 125 -3.75 -8.55 3.64
C THR A 125 -2.70 -7.70 4.32
N GLY A 126 -1.61 -7.41 3.63
CA GLY A 126 -0.54 -6.56 4.15
C GLY A 126 0.07 -5.66 3.09
N SER A 127 0.07 -4.37 3.35
CA SER A 127 0.73 -3.35 2.54
C SER A 127 1.95 -2.84 3.30
N PHE A 128 3.14 -3.06 2.76
CA PHE A 128 4.34 -2.37 3.24
C PHE A 128 4.41 -0.97 2.63
N TRP A 129 4.81 -0.02 3.45
CA TRP A 129 5.27 1.27 3.01
C TRP A 129 6.70 1.47 3.51
N ILE A 130 7.65 1.55 2.57
CA ILE A 130 9.09 1.60 2.79
C ILE A 130 9.59 2.96 2.31
N PRO A 131 9.96 3.87 3.21
CA PRO A 131 10.57 5.14 2.79
C PRO A 131 11.96 4.87 2.21
N LEU A 132 12.23 5.43 1.04
CA LEU A 132 13.55 5.39 0.41
C LEU A 132 14.35 6.67 0.66
N ASP A 133 13.77 7.64 1.34
CA ASP A 133 14.38 8.89 1.77
C ASP A 133 13.97 9.17 3.21
N GLU A 134 14.68 10.08 3.87
CA GLU A 134 14.33 10.51 5.22
C GLU A 134 12.92 11.10 5.27
N VAL A 135 12.15 10.69 6.24
CA VAL A 135 10.80 11.19 6.49
C VAL A 135 10.71 11.80 7.88
N ASN A 136 9.85 12.79 8.03
CA ASN A 136 9.53 13.44 9.29
C ASN A 136 8.00 13.52 9.46
N GLN A 137 7.52 14.15 10.52
CA GLN A 137 6.08 14.24 10.80
C GLN A 137 5.29 14.98 9.71
N ASP A 138 5.92 15.86 8.94
CA ASP A 138 5.25 16.72 7.95
C ASP A 138 5.09 16.06 6.58
N ASN A 139 5.93 15.06 6.25
CA ASN A 139 5.91 14.39 4.94
C ASN A 139 5.71 12.87 5.01
N ASN A 140 5.35 12.35 6.18
CA ASN A 140 5.19 10.92 6.43
C ASN A 140 3.78 10.40 6.09
N LEU A 141 3.66 9.08 6.11
CA LEU A 141 2.39 8.37 6.12
C LEU A 141 1.68 8.61 7.47
N LYS A 142 0.36 8.74 7.43
CA LYS A 142 -0.51 8.83 8.60
C LYS A 142 -1.55 7.73 8.52
N LEU A 143 -1.82 7.03 9.63
CA LEU A 143 -2.71 5.88 9.67
C LEU A 143 -3.66 5.99 10.86
N VAL A 144 -4.90 5.54 10.67
CA VAL A 144 -5.90 5.48 11.75
C VAL A 144 -5.91 4.08 12.32
N LEU A 145 -5.38 3.91 13.52
CA LEU A 145 -5.31 2.63 14.22
C LEU A 145 -6.72 2.06 14.44
N GLY A 146 -6.88 0.75 14.21
CA GLY A 146 -8.15 0.04 14.37
C GLY A 146 -9.18 0.26 13.25
N SER A 147 -8.91 1.15 12.29
CA SER A 147 -9.87 1.48 11.22
C SER A 147 -10.14 0.32 10.25
N HIS A 148 -9.26 -0.67 10.17
CA HIS A 148 -9.47 -1.90 9.39
C HIS A 148 -10.66 -2.74 9.90
N LYS A 149 -11.13 -2.50 11.12
CA LYS A 149 -12.29 -3.16 11.74
C LYS A 149 -13.60 -2.36 11.59
N TRP A 150 -13.59 -1.24 10.90
CA TRP A 150 -14.83 -0.48 10.71
C TRP A 150 -15.88 -1.32 9.95
N PRO A 151 -17.18 -1.10 10.24
CA PRO A 151 -18.25 -2.00 9.80
C PRO A 151 -18.44 -2.05 8.28
N LYS A 152 -18.03 -0.99 7.58
CA LYS A 152 -18.04 -0.90 6.11
C LYS A 152 -16.74 -0.32 5.61
N LEU A 153 -16.40 -0.65 4.36
CA LEU A 153 -15.30 0.02 3.66
C LEU A 153 -15.67 1.47 3.35
N ILE A 154 -14.65 2.33 3.34
CA ILE A 154 -14.80 3.73 2.96
C ILE A 154 -15.08 3.82 1.46
N ARG A 155 -15.98 4.72 1.06
CA ARG A 155 -16.26 5.03 -0.33
C ARG A 155 -14.99 5.44 -1.07
N PRO A 156 -14.55 4.68 -2.09
CA PRO A 156 -13.39 5.06 -2.88
C PRO A 156 -13.75 6.23 -3.81
N THR A 157 -12.85 7.20 -3.91
CA THR A 157 -13.04 8.37 -4.75
C THR A 157 -11.90 8.54 -5.74
N LYS A 158 -12.16 9.25 -6.83
CA LYS A 158 -11.12 9.67 -7.77
C LYS A 158 -10.37 10.86 -7.18
N TRP A 159 -9.08 10.71 -6.98
CA TRP A 159 -8.25 11.75 -6.34
C TRP A 159 -8.17 13.07 -7.13
N SER A 160 -8.54 13.03 -8.40
CA SER A 160 -8.56 14.22 -9.25
C SER A 160 -9.73 15.16 -8.98
N ASN A 161 -10.89 14.63 -8.54
CA ASN A 161 -12.13 15.42 -8.46
C ASN A 161 -13.11 14.96 -7.35
N ASN A 162 -12.70 14.06 -6.47
CA ASN A 162 -13.50 13.48 -5.36
C ASN A 162 -14.82 12.82 -5.79
N GLN A 163 -15.01 12.53 -7.07
CA GLN A 163 -16.16 11.74 -7.51
C GLN A 163 -16.04 10.30 -7.07
N SER A 164 -17.17 9.62 -6.84
CA SER A 164 -17.20 8.21 -6.53
C SER A 164 -16.47 7.39 -7.59
N TRP A 165 -15.72 6.38 -7.16
CA TRP A 165 -15.01 5.47 -8.05
C TRP A 165 -15.97 4.54 -8.79
N TYR A 166 -17.01 4.06 -8.08
CA TYR A 166 -18.04 3.18 -8.62
C TYR A 166 -19.35 3.93 -8.89
N LYS A 167 -20.15 3.42 -9.83
CA LYS A 167 -21.51 3.95 -10.11
C LYS A 167 -22.48 3.64 -8.98
N ASP A 168 -22.45 2.39 -8.49
CA ASP A 168 -23.16 1.97 -7.26
C ASP A 168 -22.14 1.90 -6.13
N ASP A 169 -22.33 2.73 -5.15
CA ASP A 169 -21.46 2.86 -3.98
C ASP A 169 -22.22 2.68 -2.66
N SER A 170 -23.45 2.16 -2.71
CA SER A 170 -24.33 1.96 -1.56
C SER A 170 -23.78 1.01 -0.49
N CYS A 171 -22.86 0.11 -0.86
CA CYS A 171 -22.20 -0.79 0.07
C CYS A 171 -21.09 -0.15 0.90
N PHE A 172 -20.65 1.06 0.53
CA PHE A 172 -19.61 1.80 1.21
C PHE A 172 -20.18 2.78 2.24
N MET A 173 -19.31 3.32 3.07
CA MET A 173 -19.62 4.43 3.98
C MET A 173 -18.76 5.64 3.63
N ASP A 174 -19.21 6.81 3.98
CA ASP A 174 -18.38 8.01 3.89
C ASP A 174 -17.27 7.97 4.93
N LEU A 175 -16.13 8.60 4.62
CA LEU A 175 -15.06 8.77 5.60
C LEU A 175 -15.61 9.60 6.79
N PRO A 176 -15.60 9.05 8.01
CA PRO A 176 -16.05 9.83 9.15
C PRO A 176 -15.07 10.96 9.46
N SER A 177 -15.54 11.99 10.16
CA SER A 177 -14.66 13.06 10.62
C SER A 177 -13.48 12.48 11.42
N LEU A 178 -12.27 12.70 10.96
CA LEU A 178 -11.05 12.19 11.60
C LEU A 178 -10.73 12.87 12.94
N GLU A 179 -11.34 14.01 13.22
CA GLU A 179 -11.24 14.66 14.54
C GLU A 179 -11.69 13.72 15.68
N LYS A 180 -12.64 12.82 15.39
CA LYS A 180 -13.11 11.80 16.34
C LYS A 180 -12.06 10.73 16.64
N PHE A 181 -11.05 10.62 15.81
CA PHE A 181 -9.99 9.60 15.87
C PHE A 181 -8.59 10.20 16.05
N LYS A 182 -8.49 11.48 16.39
CA LYS A 182 -7.20 12.18 16.49
C LYS A 182 -6.18 11.46 17.39
N ASP A 183 -6.64 10.87 18.49
CA ASP A 183 -5.81 10.14 19.44
C ASP A 183 -5.42 8.73 18.92
N ASN A 184 -6.04 8.28 17.83
CA ASN A 184 -5.75 7.02 17.14
C ASN A 184 -4.96 7.23 15.83
N ILE A 185 -4.60 8.46 15.49
CA ILE A 185 -3.77 8.72 14.30
C ILE A 185 -2.30 8.47 14.65
N LEU A 186 -1.75 7.46 14.01
CA LEU A 186 -0.33 7.16 14.07
C LEU A 186 0.42 7.91 12.96
N VAL A 187 1.44 8.66 13.33
CA VAL A 187 2.52 9.13 12.42
C VAL A 187 3.77 8.37 12.82
N PRO A 188 4.20 7.35 12.07
CA PRO A 188 5.28 6.48 12.52
C PRO A 188 6.64 7.18 12.49
N GLU A 189 7.47 6.95 13.50
CA GLU A 189 8.88 7.35 13.47
C GLU A 189 9.67 6.29 12.72
N LEU A 190 10.21 6.66 11.56
CA LEU A 190 10.92 5.77 10.64
C LEU A 190 12.32 6.29 10.33
N SER A 191 13.26 5.37 10.38
CA SER A 191 14.60 5.50 9.79
C SER A 191 14.64 4.78 8.44
N LEU A 192 15.67 5.04 7.63
CA LEU A 192 15.90 4.25 6.42
C LEU A 192 16.08 2.77 6.78
N GLY A 193 15.43 1.89 6.05
CA GLY A 193 15.39 0.45 6.33
C GLY A 193 14.23 -0.01 7.21
N ASP A 194 13.57 0.91 7.91
CA ASP A 194 12.30 0.64 8.60
C ASP A 194 11.14 0.57 7.60
N ALA A 195 10.05 -0.07 8.00
CA ALA A 195 8.81 -0.09 7.23
C ALA A 195 7.57 -0.04 8.12
N VAL A 196 6.49 0.47 7.56
CA VAL A 196 5.14 0.29 8.12
C VAL A 196 4.47 -0.85 7.37
N LEU A 197 3.94 -1.83 8.10
CA LEU A 197 3.02 -2.83 7.57
C LEU A 197 1.61 -2.48 8.03
N PHE A 198 0.66 -2.38 7.10
CA PHE A 198 -0.73 -2.10 7.42
C PHE A 198 -1.70 -2.94 6.58
N ASN A 199 -2.89 -3.19 7.14
CA ASN A 199 -3.96 -3.92 6.46
C ASN A 199 -4.57 -3.07 5.33
N PHE A 200 -4.99 -3.67 4.21
CA PHE A 200 -5.61 -2.94 3.09
C PHE A 200 -6.88 -2.17 3.48
N LYS A 201 -7.48 -2.51 4.61
CA LYS A 201 -8.64 -1.80 5.19
C LYS A 201 -8.25 -0.72 6.19
N THR A 202 -6.97 -0.50 6.47
CA THR A 202 -6.52 0.59 7.33
C THR A 202 -6.64 1.92 6.60
N VAL A 203 -7.36 2.87 7.20
CA VAL A 203 -7.46 4.24 6.68
C VAL A 203 -6.11 4.93 6.83
N HIS A 204 -5.59 5.43 5.73
CA HIS A 204 -4.29 6.11 5.69
C HIS A 204 -4.29 7.24 4.66
N GLY A 205 -3.30 8.09 4.78
CA GLY A 205 -3.06 9.22 3.87
C GLY A 205 -1.70 9.82 4.11
N SER A 206 -1.33 10.81 3.32
CA SER A 206 -0.08 11.56 3.53
C SER A 206 -0.22 12.99 3.06
N THR A 207 0.47 13.89 3.73
CA THR A 207 0.59 15.29 3.30
C THR A 207 1.40 15.40 1.99
N GLY A 208 1.49 16.60 1.46
CA GLY A 208 2.45 16.96 0.43
C GLY A 208 3.89 16.79 0.90
N ASN A 209 4.82 17.43 0.22
CA ASN A 209 6.23 17.46 0.61
C ASN A 209 6.73 18.91 0.68
N ASN A 210 6.70 19.46 1.87
CA ASN A 210 7.17 20.82 2.17
C ASN A 210 8.67 20.86 2.54
N THR A 211 9.38 19.74 2.41
CA THR A 211 10.82 19.66 2.68
C THR A 211 11.64 20.08 1.45
N THR A 212 12.95 20.15 1.62
CA THR A 212 13.89 20.49 0.53
C THR A 212 14.43 19.26 -0.22
N LYS A 213 14.04 18.05 0.18
CA LYS A 213 14.46 16.78 -0.42
C LYS A 213 13.26 16.03 -1.00
N SER A 214 13.49 15.25 -2.06
CA SER A 214 12.47 14.32 -2.59
C SER A 214 12.10 13.28 -1.55
N ARG A 215 10.84 12.86 -1.54
CA ARG A 215 10.34 11.78 -0.71
C ARG A 215 9.84 10.65 -1.60
N ARG A 216 10.66 9.62 -1.77
CA ARG A 216 10.32 8.38 -2.47
C ARG A 216 9.83 7.33 -1.47
N ALA A 217 8.86 6.55 -1.87
CA ALA A 217 8.41 5.40 -1.12
C ALA A 217 8.12 4.22 -2.06
N PHE A 218 8.52 3.04 -1.63
CA PHE A 218 8.18 1.77 -2.27
C PHE A 218 7.13 1.07 -1.41
N SER A 219 6.08 0.60 -2.04
CA SER A 219 5.01 -0.15 -1.37
C SER A 219 4.83 -1.48 -2.05
N MET A 220 4.90 -2.58 -1.30
CA MET A 220 4.58 -3.92 -1.79
C MET A 220 3.43 -4.51 -1.00
N ARG A 221 2.51 -5.16 -1.70
CA ARG A 221 1.23 -5.61 -1.18
C ARG A 221 1.11 -7.12 -1.32
N PHE A 222 0.81 -7.77 -0.20
CA PHE A 222 0.64 -9.22 -0.16
C PHE A 222 -0.76 -9.59 0.32
N ILE A 223 -1.23 -10.74 -0.16
CA ILE A 223 -2.49 -11.35 0.20
C ILE A 223 -2.26 -12.75 0.75
N GLY A 224 -3.02 -13.13 1.75
CA GLY A 224 -2.95 -14.42 2.42
C GLY A 224 -4.15 -15.33 2.13
N ASP A 225 -4.31 -16.36 2.95
CA ASP A 225 -5.15 -17.53 2.68
C ASP A 225 -6.67 -17.24 2.57
N ASP A 226 -7.19 -16.22 3.28
CA ASP A 226 -8.63 -15.90 3.28
C ASP A 226 -9.05 -14.98 2.12
N VAL A 227 -8.07 -14.47 1.35
CA VAL A 227 -8.33 -13.48 0.31
C VAL A 227 -8.89 -14.14 -0.95
N LYS A 228 -9.98 -13.57 -1.45
CA LYS A 228 -10.70 -14.02 -2.64
C LYS A 228 -10.95 -12.87 -3.59
N TYR A 229 -11.13 -13.21 -4.86
CA TYR A 229 -11.53 -12.26 -5.88
C TYR A 229 -12.93 -11.71 -5.60
N ILE A 230 -13.13 -10.43 -5.88
CA ILE A 230 -14.43 -9.76 -5.88
C ILE A 230 -14.54 -8.82 -7.06
N ASP A 231 -15.64 -8.95 -7.81
CA ASP A 231 -16.06 -7.95 -8.79
C ASP A 231 -16.96 -6.92 -8.10
N ARG A 232 -16.54 -5.66 -8.09
CA ARG A 232 -17.28 -4.54 -7.49
C ARG A 232 -18.10 -3.75 -8.51
N GLY A 233 -18.21 -4.25 -9.75
CA GLY A 233 -19.01 -3.62 -10.81
C GLY A 233 -18.37 -2.39 -11.44
N GLY A 234 -17.05 -2.31 -11.45
CA GLY A 234 -16.32 -1.20 -12.05
C GLY A 234 -14.80 -1.45 -12.17
N PRO A 235 -14.04 -0.45 -12.61
CA PRO A 235 -12.60 -0.61 -12.76
C PRO A 235 -11.92 -0.80 -11.41
N THR A 236 -10.83 -1.55 -11.40
CA THR A 236 -9.93 -1.70 -10.26
C THR A 236 -8.62 -0.93 -10.46
N SER A 237 -7.89 -0.67 -9.42
CA SER A 237 -6.58 -0.05 -9.47
C SER A 237 -5.62 -0.84 -8.57
N PRO A 238 -4.74 -1.70 -9.13
CA PRO A 238 -4.48 -1.91 -10.57
C PRO A 238 -5.63 -2.60 -11.32
N PRO A 239 -5.73 -2.39 -12.63
CA PRO A 239 -6.53 -3.23 -13.50
C PRO A 239 -5.78 -4.53 -13.78
N PHE A 240 -6.50 -5.66 -13.69
CA PHE A 240 -5.99 -6.99 -14.03
C PHE A 240 -6.82 -7.54 -15.20
N ASP A 241 -6.66 -6.90 -16.37
CA ASP A 241 -7.43 -7.23 -17.58
C ASP A 241 -7.19 -8.69 -18.00
N GLY A 242 -8.26 -9.44 -18.16
CA GLY A 242 -8.19 -10.85 -18.61
C GLY A 242 -7.99 -11.88 -17.49
N ILE A 243 -8.08 -11.49 -16.23
CA ILE A 243 -7.91 -12.41 -15.09
C ILE A 243 -8.94 -13.55 -15.05
N ASN A 244 -10.13 -13.35 -15.62
CA ASN A 244 -11.21 -14.36 -15.75
C ASN A 244 -11.59 -15.06 -14.43
N LEU A 245 -11.66 -14.30 -13.32
CA LEU A 245 -12.15 -14.78 -12.03
C LEU A 245 -13.57 -14.28 -11.76
N LYS A 246 -14.30 -15.04 -10.93
CA LYS A 246 -15.63 -14.69 -10.42
C LYS A 246 -15.54 -14.38 -8.93
N THR A 247 -16.44 -13.54 -8.45
CA THR A 247 -16.55 -13.24 -7.02
C THR A 247 -16.61 -14.54 -6.20
N GLY A 248 -15.69 -14.67 -5.25
CA GLY A 248 -15.51 -15.83 -4.38
C GLY A 248 -14.43 -16.82 -4.81
N ASP A 249 -13.87 -16.69 -6.02
CA ASP A 249 -12.76 -17.52 -6.48
C ASP A 249 -11.48 -17.21 -5.70
N LEU A 250 -10.61 -18.22 -5.57
CA LEU A 250 -9.26 -18.04 -5.04
C LEU A 250 -8.41 -17.23 -6.02
N MET A 251 -7.46 -16.49 -5.49
CA MET A 251 -6.50 -15.74 -6.30
C MET A 251 -5.56 -16.71 -7.02
N ARG A 252 -5.30 -16.45 -8.30
CA ARG A 252 -4.51 -17.34 -9.17
C ARG A 252 -3.02 -17.12 -8.99
N ASP A 253 -2.26 -18.21 -8.82
CA ASP A 253 -0.81 -18.16 -8.60
C ASP A 253 -0.03 -17.69 -9.84
N ASP A 254 -0.58 -17.87 -11.03
CA ASP A 254 0.04 -17.41 -12.29
C ASP A 254 -0.09 -15.89 -12.49
N TRP A 255 -0.99 -15.23 -11.74
CA TRP A 255 -1.13 -13.76 -11.69
C TRP A 255 -0.54 -13.17 -10.42
N PHE A 256 -0.65 -13.88 -9.32
CA PHE A 256 -0.24 -13.48 -7.97
C PHE A 256 0.62 -14.60 -7.37
N PRO A 257 1.91 -14.69 -7.76
CA PRO A 257 2.76 -15.77 -7.30
C PRO A 257 2.85 -15.88 -5.78
N ILE A 258 2.84 -17.13 -5.29
CA ILE A 258 3.16 -17.41 -3.89
C ILE A 258 4.65 -17.10 -3.67
N VAL A 259 4.91 -16.19 -2.75
CA VAL A 259 6.28 -15.76 -2.38
C VAL A 259 6.74 -16.49 -1.12
N PHE A 260 5.80 -16.78 -0.23
CA PHE A 260 6.06 -17.51 1.01
C PHE A 260 4.99 -18.56 1.27
N SER A 261 5.40 -19.74 1.72
CA SER A 261 4.50 -20.79 2.23
C SER A 261 5.18 -21.56 3.36
N ASN A 262 4.42 -21.86 4.43
CA ASN A 262 4.82 -22.78 5.53
C ASN A 262 4.49 -24.21 5.19
#